data_aabae220444888076fd2f5c47d33ed31
#
_entry.id   aabae220444888076fd2f5c47d33ed31
#
_cell.length_a   1.000
_cell.length_b   1.000
_cell.length_c   1.000
_cell.angle_alpha   90.00
_cell.angle_beta   90.00
_cell.angle_gamma   90.00
#
_symmetry.space_group_name_H-M   'P 1'
#
loop_
_entity.id
_entity.type
_entity.pdbx_description
1 polymer ?
#
loop_
_entity_poly.entity_id
_entity_poly.type
_entity_poly.pdbx_seq_one_letter_code
_entity_poly.pdbx_strand_id
1 'polypeptide(L)'
;MGIFIHCLDAETGRVIWTNSGDGMNYTVQPHGAPSFATVAPQGHLVLAGEHLIVPGGRSTPAVYDANTGKLLHFKYDKKRGHHQVMAGGDFYFVDGGRFRNTSGKSLSSIRTQLVGPDFVLYANGAKLTAETLAGKLTSKEVTDRKGKKTV
;
A
#
# COMPACT_ATOMS: atom_id res chain seq x y z
N MET A 1 9.96 22.28 7.52
CA MET A 1 9.16 21.40 8.40
C MET A 1 8.78 20.17 7.60
N GLY A 2 9.04 18.97 8.07
CA GLY A 2 8.75 17.71 7.37
C GLY A 2 8.32 16.63 8.36
N ILE A 3 7.81 15.54 7.84
CA ILE A 3 7.53 14.35 8.63
C ILE A 3 8.78 13.47 8.58
N PHE A 4 9.21 13.02 9.73
CA PHE A 4 10.36 12.15 9.89
C PHE A 4 9.88 10.73 10.11
N ILE A 5 10.50 9.78 9.43
CA ILE A 5 10.27 8.35 9.62
C ILE A 5 11.54 7.75 10.19
N HIS A 6 11.43 7.06 11.30
CA HIS A 6 12.55 6.42 11.97
C HIS A 6 12.37 4.91 11.97
N CYS A 7 13.42 4.18 11.69
CA CYS A 7 13.53 2.76 12.00
C CYS A 7 14.34 2.61 13.28
N LEU A 8 13.79 1.89 14.23
CA LEU A 8 14.41 1.64 15.51
C LEU A 8 14.70 0.15 15.67
N ASP A 9 15.80 -0.15 16.29
CA ASP A 9 16.07 -1.48 16.80
C ASP A 9 15.08 -1.81 17.92
N ALA A 10 14.37 -2.92 17.79
CA ALA A 10 13.25 -3.27 18.65
C ALA A 10 13.68 -3.63 20.10
N GLU A 11 14.92 -4.09 20.29
CA GLU A 11 15.43 -4.48 21.59
C GLU A 11 16.04 -3.30 22.34
N THR A 12 16.78 -2.45 21.63
CA THR A 12 17.58 -1.39 22.23
C THR A 12 16.98 0.00 22.09
N GLY A 13 16.00 0.18 21.19
CA GLY A 13 15.43 1.49 20.83
C GLY A 13 16.40 2.37 20.04
N ARG A 14 17.57 1.87 19.66
CA ARG A 14 18.56 2.63 18.90
C ARG A 14 18.04 2.92 17.48
N VAL A 15 18.28 4.13 17.01
CA VAL A 15 17.94 4.51 15.62
C VAL A 15 18.86 3.76 14.65
N ILE A 16 18.24 3.00 13.74
CA ILE A 16 18.92 2.32 12.64
C ILE A 16 19.06 3.29 11.47
N TRP A 17 17.97 3.93 11.07
CA TRP A 17 17.97 4.99 10.07
C TRP A 17 16.86 6.01 10.32
N THR A 18 17.02 7.18 9.72
CA THR A 18 16.03 8.26 9.72
C THR A 18 15.86 8.79 8.30
N ASN A 19 14.63 8.86 7.81
CA ASN A 19 14.29 9.66 6.66
C ASN A 19 13.73 11.00 7.12
N SER A 20 14.37 12.09 6.70
CA SER A 20 14.10 13.44 7.20
C SER A 20 13.37 14.32 6.19
N GLY A 21 12.21 13.85 5.71
CA GLY A 21 11.29 14.69 4.94
C GLY A 21 11.38 14.55 3.43
N ASP A 22 11.93 13.46 2.92
CA ASP A 22 11.79 13.11 1.51
C ASP A 22 10.30 13.00 1.12
N GLY A 23 9.96 13.32 -0.13
CA GLY A 23 8.60 13.26 -0.64
C GLY A 23 7.77 14.53 -0.40
N MET A 24 8.39 15.64 -0.05
CA MET A 24 7.73 16.94 0.03
C MET A 24 7.53 17.52 -1.39
N ASN A 25 6.29 17.82 -1.75
CA ASN A 25 5.94 18.44 -3.02
C ASN A 25 5.14 19.73 -2.80
N TYR A 26 5.47 20.77 -3.53
CA TYR A 26 4.63 21.97 -3.61
C TYR A 26 3.65 21.80 -4.76
N THR A 27 2.37 21.73 -4.46
CA THR A 27 1.33 21.42 -5.44
C THR A 27 0.03 22.14 -5.16
N VAL A 28 -0.80 22.28 -6.20
CA VAL A 28 -2.15 22.86 -6.05
C VAL A 28 -3.08 21.82 -5.41
N GLN A 29 -3.64 22.16 -4.28
CA GLN A 29 -4.58 21.33 -3.54
C GLN A 29 -5.95 21.24 -4.25
N PRO A 30 -6.81 20.25 -3.89
CA PRO A 30 -8.13 20.09 -4.52
C PRO A 30 -9.03 21.33 -4.53
N HIS A 31 -8.84 22.24 -3.57
CA HIS A 31 -9.58 23.51 -3.45
C HIS A 31 -8.88 24.69 -4.14
N GLY A 32 -7.85 24.45 -4.95
CA GLY A 32 -7.20 25.47 -5.77
C GLY A 32 -6.04 26.22 -5.10
N ALA A 33 -5.86 26.15 -3.78
CA ALA A 33 -4.76 26.82 -3.11
C ALA A 33 -3.46 26.01 -3.23
N PRO A 34 -2.33 26.63 -3.60
CA PRO A 34 -1.05 25.95 -3.58
C PRO A 34 -0.58 25.75 -2.13
N SER A 35 -0.06 24.58 -1.84
CA SER A 35 0.56 24.28 -0.55
C SER A 35 1.55 23.12 -0.66
N PHE A 36 2.33 22.92 0.38
CA PHE A 36 3.16 21.74 0.48
C PHE A 36 2.30 20.50 0.74
N ALA A 37 2.45 19.48 -0.11
CA ALA A 37 2.00 18.13 0.14
C ALA A 37 3.23 17.30 0.52
N THR A 38 3.14 16.56 1.60
CA THR A 38 4.23 15.69 2.08
C THR A 38 3.67 14.32 2.39
N VAL A 39 4.55 13.35 2.52
CA VAL A 39 4.19 12.07 3.10
C VAL A 39 3.69 12.33 4.52
N ALA A 40 2.42 12.13 4.73
CA ALA A 40 1.75 12.33 6.02
C ALA A 40 1.13 10.99 6.43
N PRO A 41 1.82 10.18 7.26
CA PRO A 41 1.34 8.87 7.65
C PRO A 41 -0.03 8.94 8.31
N GLN A 42 -1.02 8.27 7.73
CA GLN A 42 -2.39 8.20 8.22
C GLN A 42 -2.88 6.76 8.16
N GLY A 43 -2.46 5.96 9.12
CA GLY A 43 -2.81 4.54 9.22
C GLY A 43 -1.62 3.67 9.55
N HIS A 44 -1.82 2.36 9.47
CA HIS A 44 -0.79 1.39 9.77
C HIS A 44 0.26 1.32 8.67
N LEU A 45 1.53 1.33 9.06
CA LEU A 45 2.64 1.05 8.16
C LEU A 45 2.61 -0.43 7.78
N VAL A 46 2.96 -0.74 6.54
CA VAL A 46 2.99 -2.11 6.03
C VAL A 46 4.36 -2.44 5.47
N LEU A 47 4.92 -3.56 5.92
CA LEU A 47 6.17 -4.09 5.41
C LEU A 47 5.88 -5.23 4.42
N ALA A 48 6.41 -5.16 3.21
CA ALA A 48 6.33 -6.20 2.19
C ALA A 48 7.72 -6.43 1.59
N GLY A 49 8.40 -7.49 2.05
CA GLY A 49 9.80 -7.71 1.73
C GLY A 49 10.67 -6.54 2.20
N GLU A 50 11.41 -5.95 1.28
CA GLU A 50 12.27 -4.79 1.54
C GLU A 50 11.56 -3.43 1.38
N HIS A 51 10.23 -3.43 1.22
CA HIS A 51 9.46 -2.20 0.99
C HIS A 51 8.62 -1.85 2.21
N LEU A 52 8.83 -0.64 2.74
CA LEU A 52 7.97 -0.03 3.74
C LEU A 52 6.94 0.85 3.04
N ILE A 53 5.67 0.48 3.12
CA ILE A 53 4.54 1.21 2.54
C ILE A 53 3.89 2.07 3.63
N VAL A 54 3.83 3.38 3.37
CA VAL A 54 3.33 4.39 4.31
C VAL A 54 2.04 5.00 3.75
N PRO A 55 0.88 4.69 4.32
CA PRO A 55 -0.39 5.24 3.84
C PRO A 55 -0.46 6.75 4.09
N GLY A 56 -0.92 7.48 3.09
CA GLY A 56 -0.95 8.95 3.11
C GLY A 56 -2.34 9.57 3.18
N GLY A 57 -3.37 8.80 3.58
CA GLY A 57 -4.73 9.30 3.65
C GLY A 57 -5.29 9.68 2.28
N ARG A 58 -5.09 10.91 1.84
CA ARG A 58 -5.62 11.41 0.54
C ARG A 58 -4.70 11.17 -0.65
N SER A 59 -3.42 10.93 -0.42
CA SER A 59 -2.44 10.64 -1.46
C SER A 59 -2.20 9.14 -1.58
N THR A 60 -1.66 8.71 -2.72
CA THR A 60 -1.15 7.34 -2.84
C THR A 60 -0.10 7.09 -1.75
N PRO A 61 -0.01 5.88 -1.24
CA PRO A 61 1.03 5.54 -0.28
C PRO A 61 2.43 5.87 -0.79
N ALA A 62 3.27 6.35 0.10
CA ALA A 62 4.70 6.45 -0.15
C ALA A 62 5.36 5.08 0.09
N VAL A 63 6.40 4.79 -0.66
CA VAL A 63 7.17 3.55 -0.52
C VAL A 63 8.62 3.89 -0.26
N TYR A 64 9.16 3.29 0.79
CA TYR A 64 10.55 3.42 1.21
C TYR A 64 11.24 2.07 1.16
N ASP A 65 12.54 2.09 0.92
CA ASP A 65 13.40 0.96 1.20
C ASP A 65 13.47 0.76 2.72
N ALA A 66 13.06 -0.40 3.19
CA ALA A 66 12.94 -0.67 4.62
C ALA A 66 14.31 -0.80 5.33
N ASN A 67 15.37 -1.12 4.59
CA ASN A 67 16.70 -1.29 5.14
C ASN A 67 17.45 0.05 5.31
N THR A 68 17.17 1.00 4.40
CA THR A 68 17.93 2.26 4.33
C THR A 68 17.11 3.50 4.64
N GLY A 69 15.79 3.39 4.62
CA GLY A 69 14.88 4.54 4.76
C GLY A 69 14.81 5.45 3.53
N LYS A 70 15.42 5.06 2.42
CA LYS A 70 15.39 5.83 1.18
C LYS A 70 13.99 5.83 0.57
N LEU A 71 13.48 7.01 0.22
CA LEU A 71 12.23 7.13 -0.53
C LEU A 71 12.40 6.55 -1.93
N LEU A 72 11.60 5.55 -2.27
CA LEU A 72 11.57 4.91 -3.59
C LEU A 72 10.51 5.53 -4.49
N HIS A 73 9.34 5.81 -3.92
CA HIS A 73 8.22 6.34 -4.66
C HIS A 73 7.27 7.14 -3.77
N PHE A 74 6.91 8.32 -4.24
CA PHE A 74 5.77 9.10 -3.73
C PHE A 74 5.18 9.93 -4.86
N LYS A 75 3.86 9.83 -5.03
CA LYS A 75 3.12 10.66 -5.97
C LYS A 75 1.90 11.20 -5.27
N TYR A 76 1.79 12.51 -5.26
CA TYR A 76 0.55 13.15 -4.83
C TYR A 76 -0.52 12.91 -5.90
N ASP A 77 -1.52 12.11 -5.58
CA ASP A 77 -2.67 11.87 -6.45
C ASP A 77 -3.96 12.12 -5.64
N LYS A 78 -4.71 13.11 -6.09
CA LYS A 78 -5.95 13.49 -5.44
C LYS A 78 -6.93 12.31 -5.44
N LYS A 79 -7.42 11.92 -4.26
CA LYS A 79 -8.47 10.91 -4.08
C LYS A 79 -8.06 9.45 -4.33
N ARG A 80 -6.79 9.10 -4.34
CA ARG A 80 -6.33 7.71 -4.48
C ARG A 80 -5.61 7.18 -3.24
N GLY A 81 -5.79 7.82 -2.12
CA GLY A 81 -5.26 7.40 -0.85
C GLY A 81 -6.33 6.84 0.08
N HIS A 82 -5.90 6.04 1.00
CA HIS A 82 -6.70 5.53 2.11
C HIS A 82 -5.80 5.35 3.33
N HIS A 83 -6.40 5.23 4.51
CA HIS A 83 -5.67 4.94 5.75
C HIS A 83 -5.35 3.44 5.90
N GLN A 84 -6.01 2.58 5.13
CA GLN A 84 -5.75 1.15 5.10
C GLN A 84 -5.00 0.78 3.82
N VAL A 85 -3.84 0.18 4.00
CA VAL A 85 -3.02 -0.38 2.94
C VAL A 85 -2.76 -1.83 3.28
N MET A 86 -2.83 -2.69 2.29
CA MET A 86 -2.36 -4.07 2.36
C MET A 86 -1.24 -4.24 1.37
N ALA A 87 -0.28 -5.13 1.65
CA ALA A 87 0.80 -5.39 0.71
C ALA A 87 1.25 -6.85 0.78
N GLY A 88 1.78 -7.35 -0.33
CA GLY A 88 2.36 -8.67 -0.45
C GLY A 88 3.12 -8.80 -1.77
N GLY A 89 4.22 -9.53 -1.77
CA GLY A 89 5.10 -9.63 -2.92
C GLY A 89 5.52 -8.25 -3.43
N ASP A 90 5.40 -8.05 -4.74
CA ASP A 90 5.77 -6.80 -5.43
C ASP A 90 4.68 -5.73 -5.42
N PHE A 91 3.58 -5.91 -4.69
CA PHE A 91 2.39 -5.09 -4.82
C PHE A 91 1.88 -4.56 -3.49
N TYR A 92 1.33 -3.35 -3.53
CA TYR A 92 0.44 -2.86 -2.49
C TYR A 92 -0.96 -2.60 -3.05
N PHE A 93 -1.94 -2.58 -2.15
CA PHE A 93 -3.36 -2.46 -2.46
C PHE A 93 -3.96 -1.36 -1.58
N VAL A 94 -4.59 -0.41 -2.22
CA VAL A 94 -5.24 0.72 -1.55
C VAL A 94 -6.41 1.20 -2.39
N ASP A 95 -7.51 1.58 -1.74
CA ASP A 95 -8.70 2.19 -2.37
C ASP A 95 -9.17 1.45 -3.63
N GLY A 96 -9.24 0.13 -3.55
CA GLY A 96 -9.66 -0.71 -4.68
C GLY A 96 -8.69 -0.77 -5.85
N GLY A 97 -7.44 -0.32 -5.67
CA GLY A 97 -6.38 -0.40 -6.67
C GLY A 97 -5.26 -1.34 -6.26
N ARG A 98 -4.62 -1.95 -7.26
CA ARG A 98 -3.37 -2.70 -7.15
C ARG A 98 -2.24 -1.89 -7.76
N PHE A 99 -1.17 -1.74 -7.03
CA PHE A 99 -0.02 -0.92 -7.42
C PHE A 99 1.29 -1.68 -7.25
N ARG A 100 2.27 -1.35 -8.07
CA ARG A 100 3.63 -1.91 -7.94
C ARG A 100 4.42 -1.15 -6.85
N ASN A 101 5.05 -1.88 -5.92
CA ASN A 101 5.80 -1.28 -4.81
C ASN A 101 6.88 -0.30 -5.28
N THR A 102 7.67 -0.68 -6.28
CA THR A 102 8.85 0.09 -6.70
C THR A 102 8.52 1.38 -7.46
N SER A 103 7.34 1.51 -8.06
CA SER A 103 7.03 2.63 -8.97
C SER A 103 5.69 3.31 -8.71
N GLY A 104 4.84 2.75 -7.85
CA GLY A 104 3.48 3.21 -7.66
C GLY A 104 2.60 3.11 -8.91
N LYS A 105 3.03 2.36 -9.93
CA LYS A 105 2.23 2.17 -11.14
C LYS A 105 0.96 1.40 -10.82
N SER A 106 -0.18 2.00 -11.14
CA SER A 106 -1.48 1.32 -11.05
C SER A 106 -1.56 0.22 -12.12
N LEU A 107 -1.97 -0.97 -11.72
CA LEU A 107 -2.03 -2.15 -12.58
C LEU A 107 -3.47 -2.59 -12.86
N SER A 108 -4.31 -2.59 -11.85
CA SER A 108 -5.70 -3.06 -11.94
C SER A 108 -6.55 -2.45 -10.83
N SER A 109 -7.87 -2.52 -11.00
CA SER A 109 -8.84 -2.18 -9.94
C SER A 109 -9.38 -3.48 -9.38
N ILE A 110 -9.13 -3.73 -8.09
CA ILE A 110 -9.64 -4.89 -7.37
C ILE A 110 -10.03 -4.49 -5.95
N ARG A 111 -11.20 -4.95 -5.48
CA ARG A 111 -11.65 -4.73 -4.10
C ARG A 111 -11.03 -5.80 -3.20
N THR A 112 -9.80 -5.55 -2.81
CA THR A 112 -9.01 -6.46 -1.96
C THR A 112 -9.64 -6.59 -0.57
N GLN A 113 -9.77 -7.84 -0.11
CA GLN A 113 -10.27 -8.18 1.21
C GLN A 113 -9.14 -8.64 2.14
N LEU A 114 -8.19 -9.37 1.58
CA LEU A 114 -7.04 -9.90 2.30
C LEU A 114 -5.87 -10.05 1.34
N VAL A 115 -4.68 -9.79 1.85
CA VAL A 115 -3.41 -10.10 1.18
C VAL A 115 -2.62 -11.05 2.07
N GLY A 116 -2.25 -12.20 1.52
CA GLY A 116 -1.31 -13.14 2.12
C GLY A 116 0.08 -12.95 1.56
N PRO A 117 1.04 -13.77 1.97
CA PRO A 117 2.42 -13.68 1.49
C PRO A 117 2.55 -13.83 -0.03
N ASP A 118 1.73 -14.68 -0.63
CA ASP A 118 1.79 -15.08 -2.03
C ASP A 118 0.44 -15.02 -2.77
N PHE A 119 -0.61 -14.56 -2.10
CA PHE A 119 -1.95 -14.49 -2.69
C PHE A 119 -2.71 -13.22 -2.27
N VAL A 120 -3.74 -12.88 -3.05
CA VAL A 120 -4.72 -11.86 -2.74
C VAL A 120 -6.13 -12.44 -2.85
N LEU A 121 -6.98 -12.13 -1.87
CA LEU A 121 -8.42 -12.37 -1.92
C LEU A 121 -9.14 -11.06 -2.24
N TYR A 122 -10.03 -11.09 -3.19
CA TYR A 122 -10.84 -9.93 -3.54
C TYR A 122 -12.28 -10.30 -3.89
N ALA A 123 -13.18 -9.36 -3.66
CA ALA A 123 -14.57 -9.50 -4.02
C ALA A 123 -14.81 -9.10 -5.50
N ASN A 124 -15.49 -9.95 -6.25
CA ASN A 124 -15.95 -9.66 -7.58
C ASN A 124 -17.46 -9.93 -7.65
N GLY A 125 -18.26 -8.89 -7.42
CA GLY A 125 -19.69 -9.02 -7.19
C GLY A 125 -19.98 -9.88 -5.95
N ALA A 126 -20.75 -10.94 -6.10
CA ALA A 126 -21.08 -11.90 -5.05
C ALA A 126 -20.03 -13.02 -4.89
N LYS A 127 -18.96 -13.00 -5.66
CA LYS A 127 -17.90 -14.02 -5.63
C LYS A 127 -16.68 -13.52 -4.90
N LEU A 128 -16.06 -14.42 -4.11
CA LEU A 128 -14.72 -14.22 -3.55
C LEU A 128 -13.74 -14.97 -4.45
N THR A 129 -12.73 -14.25 -4.93
CA THR A 129 -11.71 -14.78 -5.82
C THR A 129 -10.35 -14.75 -5.13
N ALA A 130 -9.59 -15.83 -5.27
CA ALA A 130 -8.19 -15.89 -4.87
C ALA A 130 -7.31 -15.83 -6.12
N GLU A 131 -6.27 -15.01 -6.07
CA GLU A 131 -5.27 -14.89 -7.13
C GLU A 131 -3.89 -14.96 -6.48
N THR A 132 -2.94 -15.66 -7.12
CA THR A 132 -1.55 -15.61 -6.65
C THR A 132 -0.91 -14.27 -7.01
N LEU A 133 -0.07 -13.74 -6.14
CA LEU A 133 0.66 -12.48 -6.39
C LEU A 133 1.65 -12.60 -7.57
N ALA A 134 2.04 -13.81 -7.93
CA ALA A 134 2.82 -14.11 -9.13
C ALA A 134 2.02 -14.08 -10.44
N GLY A 135 0.71 -13.76 -10.38
CA GLY A 135 -0.13 -13.58 -11.57
C GLY A 135 -0.68 -14.86 -12.20
N LYS A 136 -0.62 -16.00 -11.52
CA LYS A 136 -1.33 -17.21 -11.94
C LYS A 136 -2.64 -17.33 -11.15
N LEU A 137 -3.76 -17.30 -11.85
CA LEU A 137 -5.08 -17.58 -11.29
C LEU A 137 -5.15 -19.04 -10.85
N THR A 138 -5.35 -19.28 -9.58
CA THR A 138 -5.82 -20.57 -9.07
C THR A 138 -7.25 -20.38 -8.56
N SER A 139 -8.25 -20.84 -9.30
CA SER A 139 -9.60 -20.92 -8.79
C SER A 139 -9.73 -22.11 -7.85
N LYS A 140 -10.10 -21.87 -6.59
CA LYS A 140 -10.59 -22.93 -5.70
C LYS A 140 -12.10 -22.80 -5.56
N GLU A 141 -12.81 -23.91 -5.70
CA GLU A 141 -14.23 -23.97 -5.35
C GLU A 141 -14.42 -23.60 -3.88
N VAL A 142 -15.22 -22.60 -3.60
CA VAL A 142 -15.64 -22.25 -2.26
C VAL A 142 -17.08 -22.77 -2.08
N THR A 143 -17.25 -23.65 -1.11
CA THR A 143 -18.59 -24.14 -0.73
C THR A 143 -19.13 -23.21 0.35
N ASP A 144 -20.30 -22.63 0.11
CA ASP A 144 -20.98 -21.82 1.12
C ASP A 144 -21.49 -22.69 2.29
N ARG A 145 -21.94 -22.03 3.39
CA ARG A 145 -22.50 -22.74 4.56
C ARG A 145 -23.74 -23.58 4.26
N LYS A 146 -24.34 -23.46 3.06
CA LYS A 146 -25.49 -24.21 2.58
C LYS A 146 -25.10 -25.34 1.63
N GLY A 147 -23.82 -25.63 1.44
CA GLY A 147 -23.32 -26.71 0.60
C GLY A 147 -23.35 -26.41 -0.91
N LYS A 148 -23.63 -25.18 -1.33
CA LYS A 148 -23.64 -24.80 -2.74
C LYS A 148 -22.22 -24.51 -3.22
N LYS A 149 -21.73 -25.31 -4.14
CA LYS A 149 -20.43 -25.10 -4.80
C LYS A 149 -20.52 -23.96 -5.81
N THR A 150 -19.59 -23.00 -5.71
CA THR A 150 -19.41 -21.94 -6.71
C THR A 150 -17.97 -22.02 -7.23
N VAL A 151 -17.82 -22.12 -8.54
CA VAL A 151 -16.51 -22.10 -9.26
C VAL A 151 -16.12 -20.66 -9.53
#